data_7af50d4e893d2295b7fb46b36143d756
#
_entry.id   7af50d4e893d2295b7fb46b36143d756
#
_cell.length_a   1.000
_cell.length_b   1.000
_cell.length_c   1.000
_cell.angle_alpha   90.00
_cell.angle_beta   90.00
_cell.angle_gamma   90.00
#
_symmetry.space_group_name_H-M   'P 1'
#
loop_
_entity.id
_entity.type
_entity.pdbx_description
1 polymer ?
#
loop_
_entity_poly.entity_id
_entity_poly.type
_entity_poly.pdbx_seq_one_letter_code
_entity_poly.pdbx_strand_id
1 'polypeptide(L)'
;MTSGSAVVIGASGQIGRAAVRALARDGWEVRAASRRGGRDDSWPEEIRPVAVDREDDGALGGLIGEGCDVLLDCVAYGAAHAQQLTACADRIGSAVVISSGSVYADAQGRGFATMGEPDGAPDYPLPLPESQPTVPPGDENYCTRKAALEQALLAQGDRLPVTLLRAGAIHGPYSPLPRELYFVKRVLDGRRVRVLAYGGSSFHPVHVDNLAELVRLAARRPGTRVLNAGDPQAPTVAGISAAVDAVMGAPRSEVVAVDGAPPSSGVGDTPWSGPHPIVYDITAAERELGYRPVTTYEESLPETVQWLTDRVTGRNWWEVFPVMAGIYPDERLFGYAAEDRWLAERGLQG
;
A
#
# COMPACT_ATOMS: atom_id res chain seq x y z
N MET A 1 -3.27 -12.00 30.44
CA MET A 1 -1.87 -11.55 30.51
C MET A 1 -1.63 -10.69 29.29
N THR A 2 -1.09 -9.48 29.46
CA THR A 2 -0.71 -8.61 28.34
C THR A 2 0.47 -9.20 27.58
N SER A 3 0.47 -9.08 26.24
CA SER A 3 1.57 -9.58 25.40
C SER A 3 2.82 -8.69 25.45
N GLY A 4 2.71 -7.49 25.99
CA GLY A 4 3.73 -6.45 26.05
C GLY A 4 3.18 -5.10 25.60
N SER A 5 4.08 -4.13 25.47
CA SER A 5 3.77 -2.76 25.07
C SER A 5 4.09 -2.52 23.59
N ALA A 6 3.17 -1.89 22.86
CA ALA A 6 3.35 -1.55 21.46
C ALA A 6 3.17 -0.04 21.22
N VAL A 7 4.05 0.54 20.40
CA VAL A 7 3.93 1.91 19.90
C VAL A 7 3.63 1.84 18.41
N VAL A 8 2.56 2.51 17.96
CA VAL A 8 2.21 2.60 16.55
C VAL A 8 2.30 4.05 16.08
N ILE A 9 3.25 4.36 15.20
CA ILE A 9 3.40 5.68 14.57
C ILE A 9 2.64 5.70 13.26
N GLY A 10 1.82 6.73 13.06
CA GLY A 10 0.90 6.82 11.92
C GLY A 10 -0.41 6.08 12.16
N ALA A 11 -0.81 5.90 13.41
CA ALA A 11 -1.97 5.12 13.84
C ALA A 11 -3.30 5.53 13.18
N SER A 12 -3.48 6.81 12.83
CA SER A 12 -4.70 7.29 12.16
C SER A 12 -4.75 7.03 10.65
N GLY A 13 -3.63 6.57 10.05
CA GLY A 13 -3.57 6.19 8.63
C GLY A 13 -4.18 4.81 8.36
N GLN A 14 -4.32 4.44 7.09
CA GLN A 14 -4.88 3.16 6.66
C GLN A 14 -4.24 1.96 7.38
N ILE A 15 -2.92 1.84 7.28
CA ILE A 15 -2.17 0.72 7.88
C ILE A 15 -2.24 0.77 9.41
N GLY A 16 -2.00 1.94 10.00
CA GLY A 16 -1.97 2.12 11.45
C GLY A 16 -3.28 1.74 12.11
N ARG A 17 -4.44 2.10 11.52
CA ARG A 17 -5.77 1.73 12.02
C ARG A 17 -5.94 0.21 12.12
N ALA A 18 -5.61 -0.51 11.07
CA ALA A 18 -5.71 -1.97 11.03
C ALA A 18 -4.70 -2.63 11.99
N ALA A 19 -3.46 -2.14 12.03
CA ALA A 19 -2.43 -2.65 12.91
C ALA A 19 -2.76 -2.46 14.39
N VAL A 20 -3.30 -1.28 14.79
CA VAL A 20 -3.76 -1.04 16.18
C VAL A 20 -4.81 -2.07 16.56
N ARG A 21 -5.82 -2.32 15.71
CA ARG A 21 -6.83 -3.36 15.98
C ARG A 21 -6.22 -4.75 16.12
N ALA A 22 -5.31 -5.11 15.21
CA ALA A 22 -4.67 -6.43 15.22
C ALA A 22 -3.81 -6.65 16.48
N LEU A 23 -3.00 -5.66 16.85
CA LEU A 23 -2.18 -5.71 18.08
C LEU A 23 -3.03 -5.74 19.34
N ALA A 24 -4.08 -4.92 19.42
CA ALA A 24 -5.00 -4.92 20.57
C ALA A 24 -5.70 -6.27 20.77
N ARG A 25 -6.23 -6.86 19.67
CA ARG A 25 -6.84 -8.20 19.73
C ARG A 25 -5.86 -9.29 20.15
N ASP A 26 -4.58 -9.09 19.85
CA ASP A 26 -3.48 -9.99 20.23
C ASP A 26 -2.96 -9.75 21.66
N GLY A 27 -3.59 -8.82 22.42
CA GLY A 27 -3.33 -8.55 23.83
C GLY A 27 -2.18 -7.56 24.09
N TRP A 28 -1.75 -6.79 23.10
CA TRP A 28 -0.76 -5.73 23.30
C TRP A 28 -1.37 -4.49 23.95
N GLU A 29 -0.63 -3.85 24.86
CA GLU A 29 -0.94 -2.51 25.36
C GLU A 29 -0.47 -1.48 24.32
N VAL A 30 -1.40 -0.87 23.56
CA VAL A 30 -1.06 -0.06 22.38
C VAL A 30 -1.13 1.43 22.68
N ARG A 31 -0.04 2.15 22.41
CA ARG A 31 0.02 3.61 22.27
C ARG A 31 -0.10 3.97 20.78
N ALA A 32 -1.23 4.56 20.41
CA ALA A 32 -1.58 4.87 19.02
C ALA A 32 -1.22 6.32 18.69
N ALA A 33 -0.04 6.55 18.10
CA ALA A 33 0.49 7.88 17.84
C ALA A 33 0.11 8.40 16.45
N SER A 34 -0.39 9.62 16.41
CA SER A 34 -0.66 10.37 15.18
C SER A 34 -0.56 11.87 15.44
N ARG A 35 -0.39 12.68 14.41
CA ARG A 35 -0.24 14.14 14.54
C ARG A 35 -1.37 14.82 15.31
N ARG A 36 -2.60 14.32 15.22
CA ARG A 36 -3.78 14.89 15.87
C ARG A 36 -4.17 14.16 17.16
N GLY A 37 -3.57 13.02 17.48
CA GLY A 37 -3.93 12.21 18.65
C GLY A 37 -5.38 11.74 18.66
N GLY A 38 -6.04 11.71 17.49
CA GLY A 38 -7.44 11.31 17.39
C GLY A 38 -7.61 9.81 17.62
N ARG A 39 -8.70 9.44 18.31
CA ARG A 39 -9.14 8.07 18.47
C ARG A 39 -9.91 7.63 17.22
N ASP A 40 -9.81 6.36 16.88
CA ASP A 40 -10.69 5.71 15.91
C ASP A 40 -11.79 4.92 16.62
N ASP A 41 -13.02 5.01 16.12
CA ASP A 41 -14.18 4.36 16.75
C ASP A 41 -14.12 2.83 16.69
N SER A 42 -13.32 2.27 15.76
CA SER A 42 -13.10 0.83 15.63
C SER A 42 -12.09 0.27 16.64
N TRP A 43 -11.40 1.12 17.41
CA TRP A 43 -10.43 0.68 18.39
C TRP A 43 -11.07 0.33 19.73
N PRO A 44 -10.59 -0.74 20.40
CA PRO A 44 -10.97 -1.02 21.80
C PRO A 44 -10.74 0.16 22.73
N GLU A 45 -11.51 0.27 23.80
CA GLU A 45 -11.46 1.43 24.72
C GLU A 45 -10.10 1.60 25.39
N GLU A 46 -9.34 0.54 25.55
CA GLU A 46 -8.02 0.50 26.20
C GLU A 46 -6.93 1.17 25.39
N ILE A 47 -7.15 1.39 24.08
CA ILE A 47 -6.16 2.03 23.23
C ILE A 47 -5.93 3.47 23.67
N ARG A 48 -4.66 3.83 23.83
CA ARG A 48 -4.24 5.17 24.21
C ARG A 48 -3.83 5.99 22.98
N PRO A 49 -4.68 6.90 22.49
CA PRO A 49 -4.29 7.81 21.43
C PRO A 49 -3.31 8.86 21.97
N VAL A 50 -2.26 9.16 21.19
CA VAL A 50 -1.22 10.13 21.55
C VAL A 50 -1.02 11.08 20.39
N ALA A 51 -1.00 12.39 20.67
CA ALA A 51 -0.66 13.42 19.70
C ALA A 51 0.87 13.57 19.61
N VAL A 52 1.43 13.24 18.46
CA VAL A 52 2.87 13.33 18.20
C VAL A 52 3.09 13.69 16.72
N ASP A 53 3.86 14.73 16.47
CA ASP A 53 4.50 14.93 15.17
C ASP A 53 5.91 14.36 15.23
N ARG A 54 6.19 13.34 14.43
CA ARG A 54 7.51 12.71 14.44
C ARG A 54 8.60 13.59 13.82
N GLU A 55 8.22 14.65 13.11
CA GLU A 55 9.16 15.61 12.55
C GLU A 55 9.71 16.58 13.63
N ASP A 56 9.05 16.63 14.79
CA ASP A 56 9.54 17.42 15.91
C ASP A 56 10.74 16.74 16.59
N ASP A 57 11.80 17.50 16.84
CA ASP A 57 13.00 17.01 17.52
C ASP A 57 12.69 16.44 18.91
N GLY A 58 13.13 15.18 19.14
CA GLY A 58 12.90 14.49 20.41
C GLY A 58 11.50 13.92 20.61
N ALA A 59 10.53 14.22 19.74
CA ALA A 59 9.15 13.75 19.89
C ALA A 59 9.04 12.23 19.95
N LEU A 60 9.80 11.52 19.09
CA LEU A 60 9.85 10.06 19.11
C LEU A 60 10.39 9.53 20.44
N GLY A 61 11.46 10.15 20.95
CA GLY A 61 12.04 9.78 22.25
C GLY A 61 11.06 9.95 23.41
N GLY A 62 10.27 11.02 23.38
CA GLY A 62 9.18 11.27 24.35
C GLY A 62 8.03 10.28 24.23
N LEU A 63 7.63 9.92 23.02
CA LEU A 63 6.60 8.92 22.76
C LEU A 63 7.00 7.53 23.27
N ILE A 64 8.23 7.11 23.02
CA ILE A 64 8.77 5.82 23.50
C ILE A 64 8.90 5.83 25.01
N GLY A 65 9.25 6.97 25.62
CA GLY A 65 9.43 7.11 27.06
C GLY A 65 10.53 6.17 27.58
N GLU A 66 10.20 5.35 28.59
CA GLU A 66 11.13 4.37 29.17
C GLU A 66 11.35 3.13 28.26
N GLY A 67 10.46 2.89 27.27
CA GLY A 67 10.60 1.83 26.30
C GLY A 67 9.29 1.27 25.77
N CYS A 68 9.46 0.38 24.79
CA CYS A 68 8.39 -0.47 24.28
C CYS A 68 8.96 -1.80 23.76
N ASP A 69 8.16 -2.86 23.84
CA ASP A 69 8.58 -4.17 23.33
C ASP A 69 8.56 -4.20 21.81
N VAL A 70 7.58 -3.52 21.19
CA VAL A 70 7.52 -3.38 19.73
C VAL A 70 7.14 -1.95 19.31
N LEU A 71 7.78 -1.46 18.25
CA LEU A 71 7.44 -0.21 17.60
C LEU A 71 7.07 -0.46 16.13
N LEU A 72 5.85 -0.11 15.73
CA LEU A 72 5.45 -0.06 14.34
C LEU A 72 5.60 1.36 13.79
N ASP A 73 6.32 1.52 12.69
CA ASP A 73 6.42 2.79 11.97
C ASP A 73 5.78 2.70 10.57
N CYS A 74 4.59 3.30 10.44
CA CYS A 74 3.87 3.36 9.17
C CYS A 74 4.26 4.57 8.30
N VAL A 75 5.07 5.49 8.81
CA VAL A 75 5.35 6.79 8.19
C VAL A 75 6.85 7.10 8.06
N ALA A 76 7.70 6.12 8.19
CA ALA A 76 9.13 6.28 7.93
C ALA A 76 9.39 6.37 6.41
N TYR A 77 10.08 7.43 5.96
CA TYR A 77 10.30 7.68 4.53
C TYR A 77 11.77 7.68 4.09
N GLY A 78 12.73 7.84 4.97
CA GLY A 78 14.12 7.96 4.58
C GLY A 78 15.10 7.78 5.72
N ALA A 79 16.40 8.01 5.45
CA ALA A 79 17.49 7.80 6.39
C ALA A 79 17.34 8.60 7.69
N ALA A 80 16.81 9.81 7.65
CA ALA A 80 16.56 10.63 8.85
C ALA A 80 15.61 9.92 9.83
N HIS A 81 14.56 9.29 9.31
CA HIS A 81 13.63 8.51 10.13
C HIS A 81 14.28 7.24 10.70
N ALA A 82 15.18 6.60 9.96
CA ALA A 82 15.98 5.49 10.47
C ALA A 82 16.88 5.96 11.63
N GLN A 83 17.51 7.13 11.50
CA GLN A 83 18.36 7.71 12.55
C GLN A 83 17.57 7.99 13.84
N GLN A 84 16.33 8.51 13.73
CA GLN A 84 15.46 8.70 14.89
C GLN A 84 15.17 7.38 15.61
N LEU A 85 14.85 6.29 14.88
CA LEU A 85 14.65 4.96 15.46
C LEU A 85 15.94 4.43 16.10
N THR A 86 17.05 4.57 15.42
CA THR A 86 18.38 4.14 15.89
C THR A 86 18.79 4.86 17.17
N ALA A 87 18.49 6.17 17.29
CA ALA A 87 18.76 6.94 18.49
C ALA A 87 17.99 6.44 19.72
N CYS A 88 16.90 5.72 19.51
CA CYS A 88 16.07 5.12 20.55
C CYS A 88 16.22 3.59 20.65
N ALA A 89 17.18 2.98 19.93
CA ALA A 89 17.29 1.53 19.79
C ALA A 89 17.32 0.77 21.12
N ASP A 90 18.04 1.29 22.11
CA ASP A 90 18.19 0.67 23.43
C ASP A 90 16.87 0.65 24.25
N ARG A 91 15.82 1.32 23.77
CA ARG A 91 14.48 1.39 24.39
C ARG A 91 13.40 0.72 23.53
N ILE A 92 13.78 0.11 22.43
CA ILE A 92 12.87 -0.59 21.50
C ILE A 92 13.27 -2.05 21.45
N GLY A 93 12.40 -2.95 21.91
CA GLY A 93 12.67 -4.40 21.84
C GLY A 93 12.77 -4.91 20.40
N SER A 94 11.88 -4.45 19.52
CA SER A 94 11.95 -4.68 18.07
C SER A 94 11.17 -3.62 17.30
N ALA A 95 11.55 -3.39 16.04
CA ALA A 95 10.82 -2.49 15.14
C ALA A 95 10.18 -3.27 14.00
N VAL A 96 8.98 -2.85 13.61
CA VAL A 96 8.34 -3.21 12.33
C VAL A 96 8.21 -1.92 11.53
N VAL A 97 8.74 -1.89 10.33
CA VAL A 97 8.74 -0.67 9.51
C VAL A 97 8.13 -0.96 8.15
N ILE A 98 7.15 -0.15 7.78
CA ILE A 98 6.51 -0.28 6.47
C ILE A 98 7.45 0.31 5.42
N SER A 99 8.01 -0.57 4.60
CA SER A 99 8.73 -0.23 3.39
C SER A 99 7.80 -0.34 2.17
N SER A 100 8.35 -0.50 0.99
CA SER A 100 7.60 -0.52 -0.26
C SER A 100 8.29 -1.43 -1.28
N GLY A 101 7.51 -2.15 -2.07
CA GLY A 101 8.03 -2.85 -3.26
C GLY A 101 8.62 -1.91 -4.31
N SER A 102 8.42 -0.60 -4.20
CA SER A 102 9.03 0.38 -5.09
C SER A 102 10.55 0.51 -4.93
N VAL A 103 11.16 -0.12 -3.93
CA VAL A 103 12.62 -0.14 -3.77
C VAL A 103 13.32 -1.04 -4.77
N TYR A 104 12.63 -1.99 -5.39
CA TYR A 104 13.25 -2.93 -6.30
C TYR A 104 13.75 -2.27 -7.59
N ALA A 105 14.85 -2.81 -8.10
CA ALA A 105 15.41 -2.53 -9.43
C ALA A 105 15.50 -3.83 -10.25
N ASP A 106 15.25 -3.74 -11.55
CA ASP A 106 15.50 -4.84 -12.47
C ASP A 106 17.00 -4.94 -12.87
N ALA A 107 17.34 -5.89 -13.75
CA ALA A 107 18.71 -6.12 -14.18
C ALA A 107 19.31 -4.92 -14.96
N GLN A 108 18.48 -3.99 -15.46
CA GLN A 108 18.88 -2.76 -16.12
C GLN A 108 18.90 -1.54 -15.20
N GLY A 109 18.59 -1.73 -13.91
CA GLY A 109 18.49 -0.67 -12.92
C GLY A 109 17.18 0.13 -12.98
N ARG A 110 16.19 -0.33 -13.77
CA ARG A 110 14.86 0.30 -13.86
C ARG A 110 14.02 -0.08 -12.66
N GLY A 111 13.13 0.82 -12.25
CA GLY A 111 12.22 0.62 -11.12
C GLY A 111 11.00 1.54 -11.20
N PHE A 112 10.29 1.71 -10.10
CA PHE A 112 9.11 2.57 -10.09
C PHE A 112 9.40 4.04 -10.46
N ALA A 113 10.60 4.54 -10.14
CA ALA A 113 10.96 5.92 -10.46
C ALA A 113 11.14 6.18 -11.96
N THR A 114 11.44 5.15 -12.75
CA THR A 114 11.66 5.23 -14.21
C THR A 114 10.43 4.86 -15.04
N MET A 115 9.33 4.43 -14.41
CA MET A 115 8.13 3.93 -15.13
C MET A 115 7.52 4.93 -16.11
N GLY A 116 7.73 6.24 -15.90
CA GLY A 116 7.24 7.30 -16.79
C GLY A 116 8.17 7.64 -17.95
N GLU A 117 9.36 7.05 -18.00
CA GLU A 117 10.36 7.28 -19.05
C GLU A 117 10.12 6.33 -20.24
N PRO A 118 10.54 6.69 -21.46
CA PRO A 118 10.55 5.75 -22.57
C PRO A 118 11.37 4.51 -22.19
N ASP A 119 10.79 3.32 -22.39
CA ASP A 119 11.40 2.02 -22.02
C ASP A 119 11.85 1.90 -20.55
N GLY A 120 11.35 2.79 -19.69
CA GLY A 120 11.73 2.87 -18.27
C GLY A 120 10.96 1.93 -17.35
N ALA A 121 9.95 1.20 -17.85
CA ALA A 121 9.21 0.24 -17.05
C ALA A 121 10.08 -0.96 -16.66
N PRO A 122 10.11 -1.32 -15.35
CA PRO A 122 10.93 -2.46 -14.91
C PRO A 122 10.32 -3.78 -15.38
N ASP A 123 11.20 -4.75 -15.68
CA ASP A 123 10.86 -6.14 -15.99
C ASP A 123 11.48 -7.04 -14.91
N TYR A 124 10.67 -7.40 -13.92
CA TYR A 124 11.10 -8.18 -12.77
C TYR A 124 10.91 -9.69 -13.00
N PRO A 125 11.67 -10.54 -12.28
CA PRO A 125 11.34 -11.95 -12.20
C PRO A 125 9.95 -12.18 -11.61
N LEU A 126 9.28 -13.26 -11.99
CA LEU A 126 7.95 -13.62 -11.53
C LEU A 126 7.96 -15.02 -10.89
N PRO A 127 7.64 -15.13 -9.60
CA PRO A 127 7.39 -14.03 -8.65
C PRO A 127 8.67 -13.28 -8.26
N LEU A 128 8.53 -12.02 -7.82
CA LEU A 128 9.62 -11.12 -7.44
C LEU A 128 10.07 -11.42 -5.99
N PRO A 129 11.28 -11.98 -5.77
CA PRO A 129 11.75 -12.35 -4.44
C PRO A 129 12.37 -11.17 -3.68
N GLU A 130 12.48 -11.29 -2.35
CA GLU A 130 13.17 -10.30 -1.50
C GLU A 130 14.66 -10.12 -1.82
N SER A 131 15.28 -11.12 -2.44
CA SER A 131 16.68 -11.08 -2.89
C SER A 131 16.92 -10.25 -4.15
N GLN A 132 15.86 -9.80 -4.82
CA GLN A 132 15.99 -8.89 -5.96
C GLN A 132 16.73 -7.62 -5.54
N PRO A 133 17.70 -7.14 -6.33
CA PRO A 133 18.38 -5.86 -6.07
C PRO A 133 17.42 -4.70 -5.88
N THR A 134 17.84 -3.73 -5.07
CA THR A 134 17.12 -2.47 -4.88
C THR A 134 17.80 -1.34 -5.65
N VAL A 135 17.06 -0.25 -5.88
CA VAL A 135 17.67 1.00 -6.35
C VAL A 135 18.73 1.47 -5.35
N PRO A 136 19.75 2.22 -5.80
CA PRO A 136 20.73 2.82 -4.89
C PRO A 136 20.04 3.67 -3.82
N PRO A 137 20.52 3.63 -2.55
CA PRO A 137 20.01 4.49 -1.50
C PRO A 137 20.35 5.96 -1.78
N GLY A 138 19.41 6.87 -1.51
CA GLY A 138 19.59 8.30 -1.76
C GLY A 138 18.38 9.12 -1.33
N ASP A 139 18.37 10.41 -1.66
CA ASP A 139 17.30 11.35 -1.30
C ASP A 139 16.51 11.88 -2.51
N GLU A 140 16.83 11.41 -3.72
CA GLU A 140 16.34 11.97 -4.99
C GLU A 140 14.82 11.78 -5.17
N ASN A 141 14.31 10.63 -4.72
CA ASN A 141 12.91 10.30 -4.88
C ASN A 141 12.42 9.33 -3.78
N TYR A 142 11.15 8.96 -3.84
CA TYR A 142 10.55 8.05 -2.86
C TYR A 142 11.26 6.69 -2.80
N CYS A 143 11.64 6.12 -3.94
CA CYS A 143 12.24 4.79 -4.02
C CYS A 143 13.64 4.77 -3.39
N THR A 144 14.49 5.75 -3.75
CA THR A 144 15.86 5.88 -3.22
C THR A 144 15.86 6.20 -1.73
N ARG A 145 14.92 7.04 -1.25
CA ARG A 145 14.74 7.32 0.18
C ARG A 145 14.32 6.08 0.97
N LYS A 146 13.38 5.27 0.44
CA LYS A 146 13.01 4.01 1.07
C LYS A 146 14.17 3.00 1.09
N ALA A 147 14.98 2.94 0.04
CA ALA A 147 16.19 2.12 0.03
C ALA A 147 17.21 2.60 1.08
N ALA A 148 17.38 3.92 1.25
CA ALA A 148 18.25 4.49 2.29
C ALA A 148 17.73 4.19 3.72
N LEU A 149 16.41 4.24 3.93
CA LEU A 149 15.78 3.82 5.19
C LEU A 149 16.09 2.36 5.51
N GLU A 150 15.88 1.44 4.55
CA GLU A 150 16.14 0.01 4.72
C GLU A 150 17.61 -0.25 5.05
N GLN A 151 18.53 0.32 4.26
CA GLN A 151 19.97 0.16 4.47
C GLN A 151 20.39 0.61 5.87
N ALA A 152 19.93 1.78 6.32
CA ALA A 152 20.29 2.33 7.62
C ALA A 152 19.74 1.49 8.79
N LEU A 153 18.53 0.94 8.65
CA LEU A 153 17.93 0.09 9.68
C LEU A 153 18.57 -1.30 9.72
N LEU A 154 18.80 -1.94 8.58
CA LEU A 154 19.43 -3.26 8.50
C LEU A 154 20.86 -3.24 9.04
N ALA A 155 21.57 -2.12 8.91
CA ALA A 155 22.91 -1.93 9.47
C ALA A 155 22.96 -1.97 11.01
N GLN A 156 21.82 -1.88 11.71
CA GLN A 156 21.77 -1.93 13.18
C GLN A 156 21.92 -3.36 13.73
N GLY A 157 21.65 -4.38 12.92
CA GLY A 157 21.79 -5.78 13.34
C GLY A 157 20.98 -6.08 14.60
N ASP A 158 21.64 -6.70 15.58
CA ASP A 158 21.02 -7.11 16.85
C ASP A 158 20.73 -5.93 17.79
N ARG A 159 21.31 -4.73 17.54
CA ARG A 159 21.03 -3.55 18.37
C ARG A 159 19.59 -3.06 18.23
N LEU A 160 19.01 -3.20 17.05
CA LEU A 160 17.60 -2.91 16.78
C LEU A 160 17.08 -3.99 15.82
N PRO A 161 16.55 -5.11 16.34
CA PRO A 161 15.89 -6.10 15.48
C PRO A 161 14.78 -5.45 14.68
N VAL A 162 14.83 -5.53 13.35
CA VAL A 162 13.86 -4.85 12.48
C VAL A 162 13.26 -5.77 11.44
N THR A 163 11.94 -5.82 11.36
CA THR A 163 11.22 -6.42 10.24
C THR A 163 10.78 -5.31 9.28
N LEU A 164 11.33 -5.32 8.08
CA LEU A 164 10.95 -4.43 6.98
C LEU A 164 9.88 -5.12 6.13
N LEU A 165 8.72 -4.48 5.96
CA LEU A 165 7.63 -4.99 5.13
C LEU A 165 7.59 -4.22 3.81
N ARG A 166 8.05 -4.84 2.71
CA ARG A 166 7.95 -4.30 1.35
C ARG A 166 6.54 -4.55 0.83
N ALA A 167 5.66 -3.59 1.08
CA ALA A 167 4.26 -3.70 0.71
C ALA A 167 4.06 -3.52 -0.81
N GLY A 168 3.19 -4.34 -1.39
CA GLY A 168 2.62 -4.18 -2.71
C GLY A 168 1.66 -2.99 -2.80
N ALA A 169 0.71 -3.04 -3.74
CA ALA A 169 -0.32 -2.02 -3.86
C ALA A 169 -1.33 -2.13 -2.71
N ILE A 170 -1.13 -1.32 -1.66
CA ILE A 170 -1.99 -1.37 -0.46
C ILE A 170 -3.40 -0.93 -0.83
N HIS A 171 -4.39 -1.76 -0.49
CA HIS A 171 -5.81 -1.48 -0.71
C HIS A 171 -6.64 -1.69 0.56
N GLY A 172 -7.95 -1.39 0.46
CA GLY A 172 -8.86 -1.43 1.58
C GLY A 172 -9.37 -0.04 1.99
N PRO A 173 -10.28 0.06 2.97
CA PRO A 173 -10.78 1.32 3.48
C PRO A 173 -9.68 2.26 3.99
N TYR A 174 -9.98 3.56 4.01
CA TYR A 174 -9.08 4.64 4.43
C TYR A 174 -7.82 4.84 3.58
N SER A 175 -7.76 4.24 2.38
CA SER A 175 -6.65 4.47 1.46
C SER A 175 -6.61 5.94 1.00
N PRO A 176 -5.45 6.61 1.07
CA PRO A 176 -5.28 7.93 0.46
C PRO A 176 -5.14 7.85 -1.06
N LEU A 177 -4.86 6.66 -1.58
CA LEU A 177 -4.69 6.33 -3.01
C LEU A 177 -5.52 5.09 -3.37
N PRO A 178 -6.86 5.19 -3.35
CA PRO A 178 -7.75 4.06 -3.60
C PRO A 178 -7.85 3.75 -5.10
N ARG A 179 -7.01 2.85 -5.58
CA ARG A 179 -6.94 2.50 -7.01
C ARG A 179 -8.25 1.90 -7.54
N GLU A 180 -9.02 1.21 -6.69
CA GLU A 180 -10.33 0.64 -7.00
C GLU A 180 -11.35 1.71 -7.40
N LEU A 181 -11.15 2.96 -6.97
CA LEU A 181 -12.02 4.09 -7.32
C LEU A 181 -12.20 4.24 -8.84
N TYR A 182 -11.16 3.91 -9.62
CA TYR A 182 -11.24 3.95 -11.08
C TYR A 182 -12.41 3.11 -11.62
N PHE A 183 -12.58 1.91 -11.10
CA PHE A 183 -13.65 1.01 -11.53
C PHE A 183 -14.97 1.32 -10.84
N VAL A 184 -14.95 1.59 -9.54
CA VAL A 184 -16.15 1.94 -8.75
C VAL A 184 -16.84 3.16 -9.34
N LYS A 185 -16.10 4.23 -9.62
CA LYS A 185 -16.66 5.47 -10.17
C LYS A 185 -17.24 5.24 -11.56
N ARG A 186 -16.59 4.45 -12.42
CA ARG A 186 -17.12 4.11 -13.74
C ARG A 186 -18.46 3.37 -13.65
N VAL A 187 -18.65 2.48 -12.68
CA VAL A 187 -19.96 1.85 -12.46
C VAL A 187 -20.98 2.87 -11.99
N LEU A 188 -20.64 3.76 -11.04
CA LEU A 188 -21.52 4.82 -10.55
C LEU A 188 -21.93 5.81 -11.67
N ASP A 189 -21.02 6.09 -12.61
CA ASP A 189 -21.24 6.95 -13.76
C ASP A 189 -21.97 6.25 -14.91
N GLY A 190 -22.35 4.97 -14.75
CA GLY A 190 -23.09 4.20 -15.75
C GLY A 190 -22.25 3.74 -16.96
N ARG A 191 -20.92 3.79 -16.86
CA ARG A 191 -20.00 3.37 -17.93
C ARG A 191 -19.95 1.85 -18.04
N ARG A 192 -20.38 1.30 -19.17
CA ARG A 192 -20.48 -0.15 -19.40
C ARG A 192 -19.36 -0.71 -20.25
N VAL A 193 -18.70 0.13 -21.04
CA VAL A 193 -17.52 -0.24 -21.82
C VAL A 193 -16.28 0.30 -21.11
N ARG A 194 -15.26 -0.50 -21.05
CA ARG A 194 -13.95 -0.15 -20.46
C ARG A 194 -12.84 -0.44 -21.43
N VAL A 195 -12.16 0.58 -21.84
CA VAL A 195 -10.91 0.43 -22.58
C VAL A 195 -9.82 0.13 -21.57
N LEU A 196 -9.06 -0.95 -21.75
CA LEU A 196 -7.97 -1.34 -20.85
C LEU A 196 -6.69 -1.62 -21.63
N ALA A 197 -5.72 -0.74 -21.47
CA ALA A 197 -4.34 -1.04 -21.82
C ALA A 197 -3.72 -1.94 -20.75
N TYR A 198 -2.91 -2.92 -21.16
CA TYR A 198 -2.30 -3.89 -20.25
C TYR A 198 -3.32 -4.62 -19.35
N GLY A 199 -4.53 -4.85 -19.84
CA GLY A 199 -5.60 -5.47 -19.07
C GLY A 199 -5.29 -6.86 -18.50
N GLY A 200 -4.35 -7.59 -19.13
CA GLY A 200 -3.83 -8.88 -18.66
C GLY A 200 -2.67 -8.78 -17.66
N SER A 201 -2.13 -7.58 -17.42
CA SER A 201 -1.06 -7.37 -16.44
C SER A 201 -1.61 -7.36 -15.02
N SER A 202 -0.73 -7.58 -14.04
CA SER A 202 -1.05 -7.57 -12.61
C SER A 202 -0.11 -6.64 -11.87
N PHE A 203 -0.65 -5.89 -10.90
CA PHE A 203 0.13 -5.21 -9.89
C PHE A 203 -0.30 -5.73 -8.52
N HIS A 204 0.57 -6.51 -7.87
CA HIS A 204 0.23 -7.31 -6.70
C HIS A 204 -0.37 -6.44 -5.58
N PRO A 205 -1.65 -6.63 -5.22
CA PRO A 205 -2.28 -5.92 -4.13
C PRO A 205 -1.84 -6.49 -2.77
N VAL A 206 -2.03 -5.72 -1.71
CA VAL A 206 -2.04 -6.19 -0.34
C VAL A 206 -3.15 -5.51 0.44
N HIS A 207 -4.11 -6.28 0.94
CA HIS A 207 -5.15 -5.75 1.80
C HIS A 207 -4.56 -5.27 3.13
N VAL A 208 -5.07 -4.17 3.63
CA VAL A 208 -4.57 -3.56 4.87
C VAL A 208 -4.63 -4.49 6.07
N ASP A 209 -5.61 -5.40 6.15
CA ASP A 209 -5.69 -6.38 7.24
C ASP A 209 -4.67 -7.53 7.07
N ASN A 210 -4.32 -7.92 5.84
CA ASN A 210 -3.22 -8.84 5.58
C ASN A 210 -1.88 -8.24 6.01
N LEU A 211 -1.68 -6.94 5.76
CA LEU A 211 -0.50 -6.21 6.22
C LEU A 211 -0.48 -6.08 7.75
N ALA A 212 -1.63 -5.84 8.39
CA ALA A 212 -1.76 -5.80 9.85
C ALA A 212 -1.48 -7.16 10.50
N GLU A 213 -1.87 -8.27 9.85
CA GLU A 213 -1.51 -9.62 10.31
C GLU A 213 -0.01 -9.86 10.27
N LEU A 214 0.69 -9.42 9.21
CA LEU A 214 2.16 -9.46 9.16
C LEU A 214 2.80 -8.66 10.29
N VAL A 215 2.28 -7.47 10.58
CA VAL A 215 2.73 -6.65 11.73
C VAL A 215 2.55 -7.40 13.04
N ARG A 216 1.38 -7.99 13.27
CA ARG A 216 1.08 -8.77 14.49
C ARG A 216 2.04 -9.95 14.67
N LEU A 217 2.30 -10.69 13.60
CA LEU A 217 3.22 -11.84 13.63
C LEU A 217 4.67 -11.40 13.85
N ALA A 218 5.11 -10.31 13.22
CA ALA A 218 6.43 -9.74 13.39
C ALA A 218 6.64 -9.24 14.84
N ALA A 219 5.61 -8.63 15.44
CA ALA A 219 5.64 -8.22 16.85
C ALA A 219 5.86 -9.40 17.81
N ARG A 220 5.29 -10.57 17.48
CA ARG A 220 5.46 -11.81 18.26
C ARG A 220 6.80 -12.51 18.03
N ARG A 221 7.48 -12.22 16.93
CA ARG A 221 8.74 -12.87 16.52
C ARG A 221 9.77 -11.82 16.13
N PRO A 222 10.39 -11.14 17.13
CA PRO A 222 11.46 -10.18 16.88
C PRO A 222 12.58 -10.79 16.03
N GLY A 223 13.20 -9.97 15.17
CA GLY A 223 14.31 -10.40 14.33
C GLY A 223 14.55 -9.44 13.17
N THR A 224 15.75 -9.45 12.61
CA THR A 224 16.15 -8.61 11.48
C THR A 224 15.86 -9.34 10.18
N ARG A 225 14.92 -8.84 9.38
CA ARG A 225 14.49 -9.43 8.10
C ARG A 225 13.81 -8.43 7.19
N VAL A 226 13.76 -8.80 5.92
CA VAL A 226 12.97 -8.12 4.88
C VAL A 226 11.94 -9.11 4.37
N LEU A 227 10.67 -8.70 4.26
CA LEU A 227 9.59 -9.54 3.76
C LEU A 227 8.74 -8.78 2.75
N ASN A 228 8.41 -9.42 1.66
CA ASN A 228 7.36 -8.96 0.76
C ASN A 228 5.99 -9.13 1.42
N ALA A 229 5.12 -8.15 1.23
CA ALA A 229 3.74 -8.19 1.67
C ALA A 229 2.80 -8.08 0.47
N GLY A 230 2.02 -9.12 0.23
CA GLY A 230 1.03 -9.24 -0.84
C GLY A 230 -0.16 -10.07 -0.40
N ASP A 231 -1.26 -9.95 -1.13
CA ASP A 231 -2.42 -10.83 -0.98
C ASP A 231 -2.10 -12.24 -1.53
N PRO A 232 -2.90 -13.26 -1.24
CA PRO A 232 -2.65 -14.59 -1.77
C PRO A 232 -2.79 -14.68 -3.30
N GLN A 233 -3.47 -13.71 -3.92
CA GLN A 233 -3.64 -13.61 -5.37
C GLN A 233 -3.24 -12.22 -5.87
N ALA A 234 -2.74 -12.18 -7.12
CA ALA A 234 -2.47 -10.95 -7.86
C ALA A 234 -3.40 -10.89 -9.08
N PRO A 235 -4.65 -10.40 -8.93
CA PRO A 235 -5.59 -10.34 -10.03
C PRO A 235 -5.09 -9.44 -11.16
N THR A 236 -5.46 -9.76 -12.39
CA THR A 236 -5.20 -8.89 -13.54
C THR A 236 -6.04 -7.62 -13.47
N VAL A 237 -5.66 -6.58 -14.20
CA VAL A 237 -6.44 -5.34 -14.31
C VAL A 237 -7.89 -5.63 -14.75
N ALA A 238 -8.08 -6.51 -15.74
CA ALA A 238 -9.40 -6.95 -16.18
C ALA A 238 -10.13 -7.78 -15.11
N GLY A 239 -9.39 -8.57 -14.31
CA GLY A 239 -9.94 -9.30 -13.17
C GLY A 239 -10.48 -8.38 -12.08
N ILE A 240 -9.72 -7.33 -11.72
CA ILE A 240 -10.18 -6.28 -10.78
C ILE A 240 -11.45 -5.61 -11.29
N SER A 241 -11.48 -5.25 -12.59
CA SER A 241 -12.65 -4.68 -13.24
C SER A 241 -13.90 -5.54 -13.06
N ALA A 242 -13.77 -6.84 -13.35
CA ALA A 242 -14.88 -7.80 -13.23
C ALA A 242 -15.32 -8.02 -11.77
N ALA A 243 -14.37 -8.05 -10.83
CA ALA A 243 -14.66 -8.21 -9.41
C ALA A 243 -15.45 -7.00 -8.85
N VAL A 244 -15.08 -5.78 -9.25
CA VAL A 244 -15.83 -4.56 -8.85
C VAL A 244 -17.25 -4.59 -9.43
N ASP A 245 -17.44 -4.96 -10.71
CA ASP A 245 -18.78 -5.10 -11.29
C ASP A 245 -19.65 -6.07 -10.49
N ALA A 246 -19.09 -7.23 -10.14
CA ALA A 246 -19.81 -8.26 -9.39
C ALA A 246 -20.22 -7.77 -7.98
N VAL A 247 -19.31 -7.11 -7.25
CA VAL A 247 -19.59 -6.57 -5.91
C VAL A 247 -20.65 -5.48 -5.96
N MET A 248 -20.65 -4.64 -7.00
CA MET A 248 -21.63 -3.57 -7.16
C MET A 248 -22.98 -4.04 -7.73
N GLY A 249 -23.13 -5.35 -8.03
CA GLY A 249 -24.32 -5.89 -8.66
C GLY A 249 -24.58 -5.31 -10.07
N ALA A 250 -23.53 -4.77 -10.70
CA ALA A 250 -23.59 -4.23 -12.05
C ALA A 250 -23.47 -5.33 -13.11
N PRO A 251 -24.07 -5.18 -14.29
CA PRO A 251 -23.76 -6.04 -15.42
C PRO A 251 -22.25 -6.02 -15.70
N ARG A 252 -21.68 -7.17 -16.03
CA ARG A 252 -20.26 -7.26 -16.39
C ARG A 252 -19.96 -6.28 -17.53
N SER A 253 -18.98 -5.41 -17.31
CA SER A 253 -18.56 -4.43 -18.31
C SER A 253 -17.93 -5.13 -19.53
N GLU A 254 -18.22 -4.61 -20.71
CA GLU A 254 -17.51 -4.99 -21.93
C GLU A 254 -16.08 -4.41 -21.87
N VAL A 255 -15.09 -5.27 -22.03
CA VAL A 255 -13.68 -4.86 -22.03
C VAL A 255 -13.18 -4.78 -23.47
N VAL A 256 -12.77 -3.60 -23.89
CA VAL A 256 -12.03 -3.37 -25.12
C VAL A 256 -10.54 -3.34 -24.77
N ALA A 257 -9.87 -4.44 -25.07
CA ALA A 257 -8.42 -4.55 -24.80
C ALA A 257 -7.61 -3.71 -25.80
N VAL A 258 -6.60 -3.05 -25.30
CA VAL A 258 -5.59 -2.36 -26.11
C VAL A 258 -4.27 -3.09 -25.98
N ASP A 259 -3.71 -3.49 -27.10
CA ASP A 259 -2.36 -4.07 -27.15
C ASP A 259 -1.33 -2.94 -26.97
N GLY A 260 -0.55 -3.04 -25.88
CA GLY A 260 0.51 -2.09 -25.56
C GLY A 260 0.06 -0.89 -24.72
N ALA A 261 0.70 0.25 -24.92
CA ALA A 261 0.50 1.45 -24.11
C ALA A 261 -0.89 2.09 -24.33
N PRO A 262 -1.40 2.83 -23.34
CA PRO A 262 -2.60 3.64 -23.51
C PRO A 262 -2.52 4.51 -24.78
N PRO A 263 -3.55 4.52 -25.63
CA PRO A 263 -3.52 5.25 -26.91
C PRO A 263 -3.39 6.77 -26.73
N SER A 264 -3.96 7.28 -25.66
CA SER A 264 -3.88 8.70 -25.28
C SER A 264 -4.27 8.87 -23.81
N SER A 265 -4.06 10.06 -23.26
CA SER A 265 -4.56 10.40 -21.93
C SER A 265 -6.08 10.19 -21.85
N GLY A 266 -6.56 9.55 -20.80
CA GLY A 266 -7.95 9.23 -20.58
C GLY A 266 -8.47 7.99 -21.32
N VAL A 267 -7.64 7.29 -22.07
CA VAL A 267 -8.04 6.08 -22.83
C VAL A 267 -7.21 4.88 -22.41
N GLY A 268 -7.79 3.97 -21.67
CA GLY A 268 -7.20 2.67 -21.34
C GLY A 268 -6.18 2.66 -20.21
N ASP A 269 -5.79 3.81 -19.68
CA ASP A 269 -4.87 3.91 -18.54
C ASP A 269 -5.63 3.79 -17.22
N THR A 270 -5.10 2.99 -16.30
CA THR A 270 -5.67 2.82 -14.96
C THR A 270 -4.56 2.87 -13.91
N PRO A 271 -4.89 3.15 -12.63
CA PRO A 271 -3.90 3.09 -11.54
C PRO A 271 -3.32 1.69 -11.29
N TRP A 272 -3.83 0.67 -11.97
CA TRP A 272 -3.37 -0.72 -11.92
C TRP A 272 -2.58 -1.13 -13.15
N SER A 273 -2.60 -0.33 -14.22
CA SER A 273 -1.99 -0.68 -15.50
C SER A 273 -0.48 -0.57 -15.47
N GLY A 274 0.19 -1.54 -16.09
CA GLY A 274 1.63 -1.53 -16.31
C GLY A 274 2.02 -2.50 -17.42
N PRO A 275 3.09 -2.22 -18.18
CA PRO A 275 3.49 -3.06 -19.32
C PRO A 275 3.96 -4.45 -18.88
N HIS A 276 4.55 -4.55 -17.70
CA HIS A 276 5.00 -5.81 -17.12
C HIS A 276 4.28 -6.08 -15.80
N PRO A 277 3.94 -7.34 -15.51
CA PRO A 277 3.34 -7.68 -14.22
C PRO A 277 4.35 -7.53 -13.09
N ILE A 278 3.86 -7.14 -11.91
CA ILE A 278 4.64 -7.08 -10.68
C ILE A 278 3.92 -7.97 -9.66
N VAL A 279 4.47 -9.15 -9.42
CA VAL A 279 3.91 -10.14 -8.49
C VAL A 279 4.98 -10.57 -7.50
N TYR A 280 4.81 -10.23 -6.23
CA TYR A 280 5.78 -10.52 -5.18
C TYR A 280 5.74 -12.00 -4.75
N ASP A 281 6.91 -12.57 -4.48
CA ASP A 281 7.02 -13.82 -3.72
C ASP A 281 6.78 -13.50 -2.23
N ILE A 282 5.74 -14.08 -1.66
CA ILE A 282 5.39 -13.91 -0.23
C ILE A 282 5.76 -15.12 0.63
N THR A 283 6.45 -16.10 0.06
CA THR A 283 6.76 -17.37 0.76
C THR A 283 7.73 -17.20 1.93
N ALA A 284 8.58 -16.15 1.91
CA ALA A 284 9.45 -15.83 3.05
C ALA A 284 8.63 -15.45 4.29
N ALA A 285 7.55 -14.68 4.13
CA ALA A 285 6.64 -14.35 5.24
C ALA A 285 5.95 -15.59 5.82
N GLU A 286 5.55 -16.52 4.97
CA GLU A 286 4.98 -17.81 5.40
C GLU A 286 6.01 -18.64 6.18
N ARG A 287 7.21 -18.78 5.65
CA ARG A 287 8.30 -19.57 6.26
C ARG A 287 8.77 -19.00 7.59
N GLU A 288 9.00 -17.68 7.67
CA GLU A 288 9.64 -17.04 8.80
C GLU A 288 8.66 -16.65 9.91
N LEU A 289 7.48 -16.22 9.56
CA LEU A 289 6.46 -15.76 10.51
C LEU A 289 5.28 -16.74 10.66
N GLY A 290 5.17 -17.76 9.81
CA GLY A 290 3.96 -18.59 9.74
C GLY A 290 2.76 -17.81 9.20
N TYR A 291 3.03 -16.78 8.39
CA TYR A 291 1.98 -15.93 7.84
C TYR A 291 0.96 -16.74 7.06
N ARG A 292 -0.29 -16.40 7.26
CA ARG A 292 -1.43 -16.81 6.44
C ARG A 292 -2.28 -15.58 6.21
N PRO A 293 -2.60 -15.25 4.97
CA PRO A 293 -3.52 -14.15 4.67
C PRO A 293 -4.85 -14.33 5.41
N VAL A 294 -5.37 -13.25 5.97
CA VAL A 294 -6.66 -13.26 6.70
C VAL A 294 -7.85 -13.01 5.78
N THR A 295 -7.57 -12.53 4.56
CA THR A 295 -8.58 -12.28 3.53
C THR A 295 -7.97 -12.40 2.14
N THR A 296 -8.80 -12.66 1.13
CA THR A 296 -8.45 -12.56 -0.29
C THR A 296 -8.84 -11.20 -0.84
N TYR A 297 -8.40 -10.90 -2.08
CA TYR A 297 -8.80 -9.67 -2.77
C TYR A 297 -10.33 -9.59 -2.92
N GLU A 298 -10.95 -10.67 -3.40
CA GLU A 298 -12.39 -10.73 -3.61
C GLU A 298 -13.19 -10.64 -2.30
N GLU A 299 -12.75 -11.29 -1.23
CA GLU A 299 -13.44 -11.27 0.07
C GLU A 299 -13.41 -9.89 0.72
N SER A 300 -12.33 -9.12 0.55
CA SER A 300 -12.15 -7.78 1.12
C SER A 300 -12.77 -6.66 0.28
N LEU A 301 -13.03 -6.93 -1.01
CA LEU A 301 -13.49 -5.91 -1.96
C LEU A 301 -14.85 -5.27 -1.59
N PRO A 302 -15.86 -6.02 -1.06
CA PRO A 302 -17.16 -5.42 -0.69
C PRO A 302 -17.04 -4.25 0.29
N GLU A 303 -16.21 -4.36 1.33
CA GLU A 303 -16.00 -3.28 2.30
C GLU A 303 -15.33 -2.08 1.64
N THR A 304 -14.33 -2.32 0.79
CA THR A 304 -13.62 -1.27 0.05
C THR A 304 -14.57 -0.52 -0.90
N VAL A 305 -15.38 -1.26 -1.66
CA VAL A 305 -16.36 -0.68 -2.60
C VAL A 305 -17.43 0.14 -1.87
N GLN A 306 -17.96 -0.39 -0.75
CA GLN A 306 -18.94 0.35 0.05
C GLN A 306 -18.34 1.64 0.59
N TRP A 307 -17.14 1.56 1.18
CA TRP A 307 -16.44 2.73 1.70
C TRP A 307 -16.18 3.80 0.63
N LEU A 308 -15.79 3.39 -0.58
CA LEU A 308 -15.59 4.30 -1.72
C LEU A 308 -16.90 4.95 -2.16
N THR A 309 -17.93 4.14 -2.36
CA THR A 309 -19.26 4.59 -2.79
C THR A 309 -19.82 5.65 -1.84
N ASP A 310 -19.76 5.41 -0.53
CA ASP A 310 -20.24 6.34 0.50
C ASP A 310 -19.47 7.67 0.48
N ARG A 311 -18.20 7.62 0.10
CA ARG A 311 -17.33 8.80 0.06
C ARG A 311 -17.52 9.67 -1.17
N VAL A 312 -17.76 9.07 -2.35
CA VAL A 312 -17.78 9.82 -3.61
C VAL A 312 -19.18 10.11 -4.12
N THR A 313 -20.22 9.45 -3.61
CA THR A 313 -21.61 9.72 -4.05
C THR A 313 -21.98 11.18 -3.77
N GLY A 314 -22.32 11.93 -4.84
CA GLY A 314 -22.67 13.34 -4.78
C GLY A 314 -21.51 14.28 -4.45
N ARG A 315 -20.28 13.84 -4.57
CA ARG A 315 -19.06 14.64 -4.26
C ARG A 315 -18.05 14.56 -5.41
N ASN A 316 -17.23 15.56 -5.50
CA ASN A 316 -16.07 15.54 -6.38
C ASN A 316 -14.99 14.63 -5.82
N TRP A 317 -14.65 13.57 -6.52
CA TRP A 317 -13.69 12.57 -6.05
C TRP A 317 -12.31 13.17 -5.76
N TRP A 318 -11.87 14.18 -6.51
CA TRP A 318 -10.57 14.84 -6.31
C TRP A 318 -10.51 15.67 -5.00
N GLU A 319 -11.64 16.16 -4.50
CA GLU A 319 -11.70 16.80 -3.18
C GLU A 319 -11.68 15.76 -2.05
N VAL A 320 -12.28 14.60 -2.30
CA VAL A 320 -12.31 13.47 -1.35
C VAL A 320 -10.95 12.78 -1.26
N PHE A 321 -10.26 12.61 -2.38
CA PHE A 321 -8.98 11.92 -2.49
C PHE A 321 -7.88 12.80 -3.12
N PRO A 322 -7.46 13.89 -2.46
CA PRO A 322 -6.52 14.85 -3.03
C PRO A 322 -5.13 14.25 -3.34
N VAL A 323 -4.69 13.23 -2.58
CA VAL A 323 -3.43 12.51 -2.87
C VAL A 323 -3.53 11.78 -4.21
N MET A 324 -4.61 11.07 -4.45
CA MET A 324 -4.84 10.38 -5.72
C MET A 324 -4.96 11.38 -6.88
N ALA A 325 -5.68 12.48 -6.68
CA ALA A 325 -5.84 13.53 -7.68
C ALA A 325 -4.52 14.23 -8.05
N GLY A 326 -3.60 14.35 -7.10
CA GLY A 326 -2.26 14.88 -7.35
C GLY A 326 -1.37 13.96 -8.21
N ILE A 327 -1.64 12.65 -8.20
CA ILE A 327 -0.91 11.66 -9.01
C ILE A 327 -1.61 11.42 -10.35
N TYR A 328 -2.93 11.37 -10.33
CA TYR A 328 -3.77 11.05 -11.49
C TYR A 328 -4.77 12.18 -11.73
N PRO A 329 -4.48 13.12 -12.64
CA PRO A 329 -5.46 14.14 -13.05
C PRO A 329 -6.78 13.53 -13.54
N ASP A 330 -7.89 14.28 -13.36
CA ASP A 330 -9.24 13.78 -13.70
C ASP A 330 -9.35 13.35 -15.17
N GLU A 331 -8.78 14.12 -16.08
CA GLU A 331 -8.77 13.82 -17.50
C GLU A 331 -8.05 12.50 -17.83
N ARG A 332 -7.07 12.10 -16.99
CA ARG A 332 -6.36 10.84 -17.16
C ARG A 332 -7.20 9.64 -16.76
N LEU A 333 -7.99 9.74 -15.68
CA LEU A 333 -8.77 8.62 -15.17
C LEU A 333 -10.21 8.59 -15.70
N PHE A 334 -10.84 9.76 -15.81
CA PHE A 334 -12.25 9.91 -16.10
C PHE A 334 -12.52 10.84 -17.29
N GLY A 335 -11.56 10.95 -18.20
CA GLY A 335 -11.66 11.71 -19.45
C GLY A 335 -12.59 11.04 -20.47
N TYR A 336 -13.85 10.76 -20.09
CA TYR A 336 -14.81 9.98 -20.88
C TYR A 336 -15.00 10.50 -22.30
N ALA A 337 -14.92 11.80 -22.53
CA ALA A 337 -15.02 12.37 -23.88
C ALA A 337 -13.89 11.90 -24.81
N ALA A 338 -12.69 11.65 -24.30
CA ALA A 338 -11.58 11.11 -25.08
C ALA A 338 -11.80 9.63 -25.38
N GLU A 339 -12.24 8.87 -24.37
CA GLU A 339 -12.58 7.44 -24.51
C GLU A 339 -13.72 7.23 -25.51
N ASP A 340 -14.82 8.04 -25.42
CA ASP A 340 -15.96 7.95 -26.33
C ASP A 340 -15.57 8.23 -27.78
N ARG A 341 -14.73 9.23 -28.03
CA ARG A 341 -14.21 9.50 -29.39
C ARG A 341 -13.41 8.32 -29.92
N TRP A 342 -12.52 7.79 -29.10
CA TRP A 342 -11.68 6.65 -29.47
C TRP A 342 -12.51 5.40 -29.79
N LEU A 343 -13.58 5.14 -29.02
CA LEU A 343 -14.52 4.04 -29.25
C LEU A 343 -15.32 4.27 -30.53
N ALA A 344 -15.87 5.48 -30.75
CA ALA A 344 -16.65 5.82 -31.92
C ALA A 344 -15.86 5.66 -33.24
N GLU A 345 -14.58 6.03 -33.26
CA GLU A 345 -13.69 5.81 -34.42
C GLU A 345 -13.56 4.33 -34.79
N ARG A 346 -13.90 3.42 -33.88
CA ARG A 346 -13.87 1.95 -34.04
C ARG A 346 -15.25 1.32 -34.17
N GLY A 347 -16.28 2.15 -34.29
CA GLY A 347 -17.67 1.69 -34.38
C GLY A 347 -18.24 1.12 -33.08
N LEU A 348 -17.62 1.43 -31.93
CA LEU A 348 -18.04 1.03 -30.60
C LEU A 348 -18.73 2.20 -29.89
N GLN A 349 -19.58 1.89 -28.89
CA GLN A 349 -20.25 2.89 -28.05
C GLN A 349 -19.79 2.72 -26.61
N GLY A 350 -19.51 3.83 -25.91
CA GLY A 350 -19.07 3.88 -24.53
C GLY A 350 -20.17 3.79 -23.49
#